data_5c9409752ab1b3011d4d2d381655aaa7
#
_entry.id   5c9409752ab1b3011d4d2d381655aaa7
#
_cell.length_a   1.000
_cell.length_b   1.000
_cell.length_c   1.000
_cell.angle_alpha   90.00
_cell.angle_beta   90.00
_cell.angle_gamma   90.00
#
_symmetry.space_group_name_H-M   'P 1'
#
loop_
_entity.id
_entity.type
_entity.pdbx_description
1 polymer ?
#
loop_
_entity_poly.entity_id
_entity_poly.type
_entity_poly.pdbx_seq_one_letter_code
_entity_poly.pdbx_strand_id
1 'polypeptide(L)'
;MDGEQEARVVALVCSSPPQGYARWSLRLLADQVVQLKIIQDISHETIRQVLEDNELKPWRKQEWCIPPQANAEFVYHMEDILDVYKRPADPKHPLVCFDESPEQLVRETRQAIPMQIGQLERYDYEYQREGVANLFMFFAPLQNWRTVKVTDRRTKTDWAHCMRDLVEIHFPDAETIAVVQDQLNTHSPACLYEVFPPTKAKQILDRLEFHSTPKHGSWLNMAEIEFSVLNRQCLNRCIPSQADLMRETETWASLRNHKQATVNWQFTNKDARIKLIRLYPSIDA
;
A
#
# COMPACT_ATOMS: atom_id res chain seq x y z
N MET A 1 -29.92 -25.81 21.85
CA MET A 1 -29.13 -26.31 20.70
C MET A 1 -28.25 -27.42 21.24
N ASP A 2 -28.21 -28.56 20.57
CA ASP A 2 -27.30 -29.65 20.91
C ASP A 2 -25.98 -29.55 20.13
N GLY A 3 -25.00 -30.40 20.46
CA GLY A 3 -23.67 -30.34 19.85
C GLY A 3 -23.65 -30.65 18.34
N GLU A 4 -24.60 -31.45 17.83
CA GLU A 4 -24.72 -31.73 16.40
C GLU A 4 -25.24 -30.48 15.64
N GLN A 5 -26.25 -29.85 16.21
CA GLN A 5 -26.80 -28.60 15.66
C GLN A 5 -25.75 -27.48 15.64
N GLU A 6 -24.96 -27.36 16.71
CA GLU A 6 -23.87 -26.41 16.81
C GLU A 6 -22.81 -26.67 15.73
N ALA A 7 -22.35 -27.90 15.56
CA ALA A 7 -21.39 -28.28 14.52
C ALA A 7 -21.91 -27.95 13.11
N ARG A 8 -23.21 -28.14 12.85
CA ARG A 8 -23.84 -27.79 11.58
C ARG A 8 -23.90 -26.26 11.33
N VAL A 9 -24.15 -25.47 12.39
CA VAL A 9 -24.08 -24.00 12.33
C VAL A 9 -22.64 -23.55 12.01
N VAL A 10 -21.65 -24.10 12.68
CA VAL A 10 -20.23 -23.81 12.43
C VAL A 10 -19.84 -24.17 11.00
N ALA A 11 -20.24 -25.35 10.50
CA ALA A 11 -19.98 -25.76 9.12
C ALA A 11 -20.63 -24.80 8.10
N LEU A 12 -21.87 -24.34 8.37
CA LEU A 12 -22.57 -23.38 7.53
C LEU A 12 -21.81 -22.04 7.48
N VAL A 13 -21.34 -21.54 8.60
CA VAL A 13 -20.57 -20.28 8.69
C VAL A 13 -19.27 -20.36 7.90
N CYS A 14 -18.60 -21.49 7.90
CA CYS A 14 -17.35 -21.72 7.16
C CYS A 14 -17.58 -21.92 5.66
N SER A 15 -18.83 -22.03 5.19
CA SER A 15 -19.18 -22.11 3.78
C SER A 15 -19.36 -20.72 3.15
N SER A 16 -19.50 -20.69 1.81
CA SER A 16 -19.86 -19.46 1.10
C SER A 16 -21.27 -19.01 1.47
N PRO A 17 -21.53 -17.70 1.61
CA PRO A 17 -22.88 -17.18 1.80
C PRO A 17 -23.74 -17.45 0.56
N PRO A 18 -25.07 -17.43 0.69
CA PRO A 18 -25.98 -17.67 -0.43
C PRO A 18 -25.81 -16.57 -1.50
N GLN A 19 -26.24 -16.91 -2.73
CA GLN A 19 -26.19 -15.99 -3.87
C GLN A 19 -26.87 -14.65 -3.54
N GLY A 20 -26.24 -13.55 -3.92
CA GLY A 20 -26.70 -12.20 -3.62
C GLY A 20 -26.08 -11.60 -2.34
N TYR A 21 -25.34 -12.38 -1.56
CA TYR A 21 -24.65 -11.89 -0.37
C TYR A 21 -23.15 -12.06 -0.46
N ALA A 22 -22.41 -11.00 -0.15
CA ALA A 22 -20.93 -11.01 -0.18
C ALA A 22 -20.30 -11.63 1.09
N ARG A 23 -21.07 -11.73 2.19
CA ARG A 23 -20.62 -12.22 3.50
C ARG A 23 -21.80 -12.66 4.35
N TRP A 24 -21.53 -13.50 5.32
CA TRP A 24 -22.46 -13.86 6.36
C TRP A 24 -22.71 -12.69 7.33
N SER A 25 -23.94 -12.47 7.70
CA SER A 25 -24.32 -11.67 8.88
C SER A 25 -25.04 -12.54 9.89
N LEU A 26 -25.10 -12.12 11.15
CA LEU A 26 -25.77 -12.88 12.21
C LEU A 26 -27.24 -13.18 11.87
N ARG A 27 -27.97 -12.22 11.30
CA ARG A 27 -29.37 -12.38 10.89
C ARG A 27 -29.51 -13.36 9.72
N LEU A 28 -28.68 -13.17 8.68
CA LEU A 28 -28.67 -14.09 7.52
C LEU A 28 -28.37 -15.54 7.95
N LEU A 29 -27.45 -15.72 8.88
CA LEU A 29 -27.14 -17.05 9.46
C LEU A 29 -28.34 -17.64 10.21
N ALA A 30 -29.00 -16.84 11.07
CA ALA A 30 -30.18 -17.30 11.79
C ALA A 30 -31.28 -17.74 10.81
N ASP A 31 -31.56 -16.93 9.79
CA ASP A 31 -32.56 -17.24 8.77
C ASP A 31 -32.19 -18.53 7.99
N GLN A 32 -30.92 -18.68 7.60
CA GLN A 32 -30.48 -19.87 6.86
C GLN A 32 -30.49 -21.14 7.72
N VAL A 33 -30.14 -21.06 8.99
CA VAL A 33 -30.20 -22.19 9.94
C VAL A 33 -31.63 -22.71 10.07
N VAL A 34 -32.62 -21.81 10.12
CA VAL A 34 -34.04 -22.15 10.15
C VAL A 34 -34.49 -22.70 8.79
N GLN A 35 -34.13 -22.06 7.69
CA GLN A 35 -34.49 -22.47 6.33
C GLN A 35 -33.96 -23.86 5.98
N LEU A 36 -32.72 -24.17 6.40
CA LEU A 36 -32.09 -25.48 6.21
C LEU A 36 -32.57 -26.52 7.24
N LYS A 37 -33.54 -26.17 8.10
CA LYS A 37 -34.11 -27.06 9.14
C LYS A 37 -33.05 -27.65 10.07
N ILE A 38 -31.98 -26.90 10.34
CA ILE A 38 -30.98 -27.29 11.33
C ILE A 38 -31.55 -27.11 12.73
N ILE A 39 -32.23 -25.97 12.94
CA ILE A 39 -32.93 -25.62 14.17
C ILE A 39 -34.30 -25.03 13.79
N GLN A 40 -35.34 -25.25 14.55
CA GLN A 40 -36.70 -24.77 14.24
C GLN A 40 -36.83 -23.26 14.39
N ASP A 41 -36.18 -22.70 15.42
CA ASP A 41 -36.15 -21.27 15.68
C ASP A 41 -34.86 -20.91 16.42
N ILE A 42 -34.20 -19.84 16.01
CA ILE A 42 -32.94 -19.36 16.61
C ILE A 42 -32.79 -17.84 16.47
N SER A 43 -32.40 -17.19 17.54
CA SER A 43 -32.11 -15.76 17.51
C SER A 43 -30.73 -15.49 16.93
N HIS A 44 -30.56 -14.32 16.34
CA HIS A 44 -29.24 -13.86 15.88
C HIS A 44 -28.25 -13.69 17.07
N GLU A 45 -28.75 -13.48 18.28
CA GLU A 45 -27.92 -13.39 19.49
C GLU A 45 -27.38 -14.76 19.91
N THR A 46 -28.19 -15.82 19.77
CA THR A 46 -27.72 -17.18 19.97
C THR A 46 -26.65 -17.56 18.94
N ILE A 47 -26.83 -17.17 17.69
CA ILE A 47 -25.78 -17.33 16.65
C ILE A 47 -24.50 -16.58 17.04
N ARG A 48 -24.61 -15.33 17.55
CA ARG A 48 -23.46 -14.57 18.01
C ARG A 48 -22.67 -15.32 19.08
N GLN A 49 -23.37 -15.88 20.06
CA GLN A 49 -22.76 -16.64 21.14
C GLN A 49 -22.00 -17.87 20.61
N VAL A 50 -22.63 -18.67 19.76
CA VAL A 50 -22.00 -19.83 19.12
C VAL A 50 -20.72 -19.42 18.35
N LEU A 51 -20.76 -18.30 17.64
CA LEU A 51 -19.61 -17.83 16.89
C LEU A 51 -18.49 -17.31 17.80
N GLU A 52 -18.82 -16.68 18.92
CA GLU A 52 -17.83 -16.26 19.91
C GLU A 52 -17.16 -17.47 20.58
N ASP A 53 -17.94 -18.47 20.99
CA ASP A 53 -17.44 -19.69 21.64
C ASP A 53 -16.51 -20.49 20.71
N ASN A 54 -16.73 -20.37 19.38
CA ASN A 54 -15.90 -21.00 18.34
C ASN A 54 -14.87 -20.02 17.68
N GLU A 55 -14.68 -18.81 18.21
CA GLU A 55 -13.77 -17.77 17.70
C GLU A 55 -13.99 -17.38 16.24
N LEU A 56 -15.21 -17.54 15.72
CA LEU A 56 -15.56 -17.28 14.33
C LEU A 56 -16.11 -15.85 14.13
N LYS A 57 -15.60 -15.14 13.12
CA LYS A 57 -16.00 -13.77 12.76
C LYS A 57 -16.25 -13.65 11.25
N PRO A 58 -17.32 -14.25 10.71
CA PRO A 58 -17.54 -14.37 9.26
C PRO A 58 -17.81 -13.02 8.55
N TRP A 59 -18.05 -11.97 9.31
CA TRP A 59 -18.14 -10.59 8.79
C TRP A 59 -16.77 -9.90 8.62
N ARG A 60 -15.68 -10.50 9.13
CA ARG A 60 -14.31 -10.01 8.94
C ARG A 60 -13.67 -10.76 7.78
N LYS A 61 -13.11 -10.00 6.86
CA LYS A 61 -12.22 -10.50 5.82
C LYS A 61 -10.85 -9.91 6.07
N GLN A 62 -9.83 -10.71 5.94
CA GLN A 62 -8.44 -10.29 6.00
C GLN A 62 -7.83 -10.54 4.63
N GLU A 63 -7.23 -9.51 4.05
CA GLU A 63 -6.51 -9.64 2.80
C GLU A 63 -5.16 -10.35 3.03
N TRP A 64 -4.76 -11.18 2.08
CA TRP A 64 -3.46 -11.81 2.13
C TRP A 64 -2.39 -10.79 1.79
N CYS A 65 -1.65 -10.31 2.81
CA CYS A 65 -0.47 -9.46 2.61
C CYS A 65 0.80 -10.28 2.33
N ILE A 66 0.75 -11.60 2.50
CA ILE A 66 1.88 -12.53 2.36
C ILE A 66 1.35 -13.78 1.66
N PRO A 67 2.09 -14.36 0.69
CA PRO A 67 1.67 -15.60 0.03
C PRO A 67 1.34 -16.70 1.05
N PRO A 68 0.29 -17.51 0.81
CA PRO A 68 -0.12 -18.57 1.74
C PRO A 68 0.80 -19.79 1.71
N GLN A 69 1.59 -19.96 0.62
CA GLN A 69 2.47 -21.10 0.39
C GLN A 69 3.92 -20.66 0.18
N ALA A 70 4.86 -21.60 0.27
CA ALA A 70 6.26 -21.37 -0.04
C ALA A 70 6.44 -20.82 -1.46
N ASN A 71 7.29 -19.80 -1.60
CA ASN A 71 7.52 -19.10 -2.86
C ASN A 71 8.96 -18.59 -2.93
N ALA A 72 9.79 -19.27 -3.72
CA ALA A 72 11.20 -18.94 -3.86
C ALA A 72 11.43 -17.54 -4.46
N GLU A 73 10.60 -17.11 -5.41
CA GLU A 73 10.69 -15.78 -6.03
C GLU A 73 10.36 -14.70 -5.01
N PHE A 74 9.33 -14.91 -4.17
CA PHE A 74 8.99 -13.99 -3.09
C PHE A 74 10.16 -13.85 -2.11
N VAL A 75 10.75 -14.97 -1.69
CA VAL A 75 11.89 -14.99 -0.75
C VAL A 75 13.10 -14.28 -1.34
N TYR A 76 13.43 -14.55 -2.61
CA TYR A 76 14.53 -13.90 -3.30
C TYR A 76 14.40 -12.37 -3.29
N HIS A 77 13.29 -11.84 -3.76
CA HIS A 77 13.06 -10.39 -3.78
C HIS A 77 12.95 -9.77 -2.38
N MET A 78 12.34 -10.49 -1.43
CA MET A 78 12.25 -10.02 -0.06
C MET A 78 13.63 -9.89 0.58
N GLU A 79 14.48 -10.92 0.49
CA GLU A 79 15.82 -10.90 1.07
C GLU A 79 16.72 -9.86 0.40
N ASP A 80 16.62 -9.68 -0.91
CA ASP A 80 17.33 -8.64 -1.66
C ASP A 80 17.01 -7.24 -1.11
N ILE A 81 15.73 -6.89 -0.95
CA ILE A 81 15.31 -5.61 -0.36
C ILE A 81 15.78 -5.46 1.08
N LEU A 82 15.64 -6.50 1.89
CA LEU A 82 16.06 -6.44 3.29
C LEU A 82 17.59 -6.25 3.43
N ASP A 83 18.39 -6.76 2.49
CA ASP A 83 19.83 -6.52 2.45
C ASP A 83 20.16 -5.09 1.99
N VAL A 84 19.42 -4.55 1.03
CA VAL A 84 19.55 -3.14 0.64
C VAL A 84 19.23 -2.20 1.81
N TYR A 85 18.21 -2.51 2.61
CA TYR A 85 17.83 -1.70 3.78
C TYR A 85 18.84 -1.73 4.94
N LYS A 86 19.77 -2.67 4.94
CA LYS A 86 20.88 -2.73 5.92
C LYS A 86 22.10 -1.90 5.49
N ARG A 87 22.14 -1.43 4.26
CA ARG A 87 23.26 -0.62 3.76
C ARG A 87 23.41 0.62 4.63
N PRO A 88 24.64 1.04 4.94
CA PRO A 88 24.86 2.30 5.66
C PRO A 88 24.47 3.49 4.77
N ALA A 89 24.16 4.61 5.41
CA ALA A 89 23.92 5.85 4.67
C ALA A 89 25.16 6.29 3.92
N ASP A 90 25.09 6.40 2.61
CA ASP A 90 26.15 6.84 1.73
C ASP A 90 25.61 7.85 0.71
N PRO A 91 26.07 9.11 0.69
CA PRO A 91 25.62 10.10 -0.29
C PRO A 91 25.98 9.75 -1.74
N LYS A 92 26.99 8.90 -1.97
CA LYS A 92 27.39 8.43 -3.30
C LYS A 92 26.54 7.25 -3.78
N HIS A 93 25.94 6.52 -2.85
CA HIS A 93 25.09 5.36 -3.12
C HIS A 93 23.76 5.48 -2.36
N PRO A 94 22.95 6.51 -2.61
CA PRO A 94 21.68 6.69 -1.92
C PRO A 94 20.71 5.56 -2.21
N LEU A 95 19.88 5.24 -1.20
CA LEU A 95 18.74 4.34 -1.32
C LEU A 95 17.48 5.16 -1.47
N VAL A 96 16.69 4.89 -2.52
CA VAL A 96 15.41 5.56 -2.79
C VAL A 96 14.31 4.51 -2.96
N CYS A 97 13.29 4.59 -2.14
CA CYS A 97 12.03 3.87 -2.33
C CYS A 97 11.12 4.69 -3.23
N PHE A 98 10.63 4.07 -4.28
CA PHE A 98 9.79 4.71 -5.30
C PHE A 98 8.46 3.97 -5.42
N ASP A 99 7.36 4.73 -5.53
CA ASP A 99 6.02 4.19 -5.71
C ASP A 99 5.08 5.25 -6.30
N GLU A 100 3.91 4.83 -6.81
CA GLU A 100 2.89 5.73 -7.30
C GLU A 100 1.51 5.48 -6.70
N SER A 101 0.73 6.55 -6.57
CA SER A 101 -0.65 6.51 -6.10
C SER A 101 -1.54 7.47 -6.90
N PRO A 102 -2.71 7.03 -7.38
CA PRO A 102 -3.70 7.95 -7.93
C PRO A 102 -4.38 8.73 -6.82
N GLU A 103 -4.66 10.01 -7.07
CA GLU A 103 -5.39 10.89 -6.18
C GLU A 103 -6.61 11.47 -6.88
N GLN A 104 -7.80 11.33 -6.28
CA GLN A 104 -9.03 11.90 -6.79
C GLN A 104 -9.10 13.38 -6.45
N LEU A 105 -9.12 14.24 -7.44
CA LEU A 105 -9.34 15.67 -7.24
C LEU A 105 -10.82 15.93 -6.95
N VAL A 106 -11.08 16.63 -5.84
CA VAL A 106 -12.40 16.85 -5.32
C VAL A 106 -12.57 18.31 -4.90
N ARG A 107 -13.65 18.94 -5.36
CA ARG A 107 -14.05 20.30 -4.98
C ARG A 107 -15.27 20.24 -4.07
N GLU A 108 -15.25 20.99 -2.99
CA GLU A 108 -16.45 21.24 -2.17
C GLU A 108 -17.47 22.06 -2.95
N THR A 109 -18.75 21.68 -2.88
CA THR A 109 -19.85 22.44 -3.50
C THR A 109 -20.30 23.60 -2.63
N ARG A 110 -20.06 23.50 -1.33
CA ARG A 110 -20.36 24.53 -0.32
C ARG A 110 -19.18 24.71 0.60
N GLN A 111 -18.97 25.94 1.05
CA GLN A 111 -17.91 26.25 2.01
C GLN A 111 -18.20 25.55 3.36
N ALA A 112 -17.21 24.86 3.90
CA ALA A 112 -17.30 24.28 5.23
C ALA A 112 -17.54 25.35 6.30
N ILE A 113 -18.32 25.03 7.32
CA ILE A 113 -18.53 25.89 8.49
C ILE A 113 -17.43 25.54 9.49
N PRO A 114 -16.53 26.50 9.78
CA PRO A 114 -15.39 26.23 10.65
C PRO A 114 -15.82 25.89 12.07
N MET A 115 -15.00 25.16 12.78
CA MET A 115 -15.16 24.82 14.18
C MET A 115 -15.26 26.09 15.06
N GLN A 116 -16.17 26.06 16.01
CA GLN A 116 -16.34 27.09 17.06
C GLN A 116 -16.41 26.44 18.44
N ILE A 117 -16.28 27.24 19.50
CA ILE A 117 -16.37 26.73 20.87
C ILE A 117 -17.72 26.01 21.06
N GLY A 118 -17.67 24.72 21.40
CA GLY A 118 -18.85 23.86 21.58
C GLY A 118 -19.52 23.39 20.29
N GLN A 119 -18.97 23.70 19.12
CA GLN A 119 -19.49 23.24 17.80
C GLN A 119 -18.36 22.66 16.96
N LEU A 120 -18.58 21.44 16.48
CA LEU A 120 -17.66 20.79 15.56
C LEU A 120 -17.73 21.48 14.19
N GLU A 121 -16.65 21.36 13.42
CA GLU A 121 -16.63 21.70 12.00
C GLU A 121 -17.73 20.92 11.26
N ARG A 122 -18.38 21.57 10.30
CA ARG A 122 -19.41 20.96 9.47
C ARG A 122 -19.04 21.18 8.01
N TYR A 123 -18.93 20.09 7.28
CA TYR A 123 -18.73 20.07 5.83
C TYR A 123 -19.91 19.40 5.14
N ASP A 124 -20.13 19.75 3.87
CA ASP A 124 -21.19 19.16 3.07
C ASP A 124 -20.76 17.74 2.61
N TYR A 125 -21.72 16.85 2.48
CA TYR A 125 -21.49 15.52 1.87
C TYR A 125 -21.44 15.58 0.34
N GLU A 126 -21.96 16.67 -0.27
CA GLU A 126 -21.92 16.88 -1.70
C GLU A 126 -20.53 17.41 -2.12
N TYR A 127 -19.97 16.80 -3.15
CA TYR A 127 -18.70 17.22 -3.74
C TYR A 127 -18.72 17.06 -5.27
N GLN A 128 -17.91 17.82 -5.95
CA GLN A 128 -17.68 17.72 -7.39
C GLN A 128 -16.33 17.06 -7.66
N ARG A 129 -16.32 16.04 -8.53
CA ARG A 129 -15.09 15.41 -9.00
C ARG A 129 -14.47 16.25 -10.10
N GLU A 130 -13.19 16.61 -9.93
CA GLU A 130 -12.41 17.45 -10.85
C GLU A 130 -11.36 16.64 -11.65
N GLY A 131 -11.46 15.32 -11.62
CA GLY A 131 -10.55 14.42 -12.30
C GLY A 131 -9.65 13.64 -11.34
N VAL A 132 -8.60 13.05 -11.90
CA VAL A 132 -7.59 12.26 -11.16
C VAL A 132 -6.22 12.79 -11.53
N ALA A 133 -5.37 13.01 -10.52
CA ALA A 133 -3.94 13.20 -10.70
C ALA A 133 -3.17 11.98 -10.18
N ASN A 134 -1.89 11.86 -10.52
CA ASN A 134 -1.06 10.77 -10.04
C ASN A 134 0.15 11.33 -9.30
N LEU A 135 0.46 10.72 -8.18
CA LEU A 135 1.57 11.07 -7.31
C LEU A 135 2.67 10.04 -7.51
N PHE A 136 3.89 10.49 -7.73
CA PHE A 136 5.09 9.66 -7.70
C PHE A 136 5.92 10.06 -6.48
N MET A 137 6.03 9.15 -5.52
CA MET A 137 6.80 9.33 -4.29
C MET A 137 8.24 8.88 -4.49
N PHE A 138 9.16 9.73 -4.14
CA PHE A 138 10.57 9.39 -3.94
C PHE A 138 10.89 9.56 -2.46
N PHE A 139 11.28 8.49 -1.82
CA PHE A 139 11.62 8.50 -0.40
C PHE A 139 12.99 7.89 -0.15
N ALA A 140 13.95 8.70 0.28
CA ALA A 140 15.29 8.29 0.65
C ALA A 140 15.41 8.25 2.18
N PRO A 141 15.11 7.10 2.84
CA PRO A 141 15.03 7.01 4.30
C PRO A 141 16.37 7.31 4.99
N LEU A 142 17.48 6.90 4.41
CA LEU A 142 18.81 7.10 4.96
C LEU A 142 19.33 8.53 4.84
N GLN A 143 18.76 9.33 3.93
CA GLN A 143 19.05 10.74 3.72
C GLN A 143 18.00 11.66 4.36
N ASN A 144 16.98 11.10 5.03
CA ASN A 144 15.84 11.85 5.60
C ASN A 144 15.14 12.74 4.57
N TRP A 145 15.13 12.33 3.30
CA TRP A 145 14.65 13.12 2.18
C TRP A 145 13.49 12.46 1.45
N ARG A 146 12.57 13.28 0.96
CA ARG A 146 11.49 12.87 0.06
C ARG A 146 11.08 14.00 -0.86
N THR A 147 10.48 13.60 -1.97
CA THR A 147 9.73 14.50 -2.86
C THR A 147 8.57 13.76 -3.49
N VAL A 148 7.57 14.52 -3.91
CA VAL A 148 6.39 14.00 -4.61
C VAL A 148 6.26 14.75 -5.94
N LYS A 149 6.27 14.01 -7.05
CA LYS A 149 5.98 14.54 -8.37
C LYS A 149 4.53 14.27 -8.70
N VAL A 150 3.80 15.30 -9.12
CA VAL A 150 2.38 15.20 -9.51
C VAL A 150 2.29 15.25 -11.03
N THR A 151 1.53 14.33 -11.62
CA THR A 151 1.33 14.22 -13.08
C THR A 151 -0.13 13.94 -13.41
N ASP A 152 -0.52 14.18 -14.67
CA ASP A 152 -1.85 13.82 -15.16
C ASP A 152 -2.02 12.30 -15.32
N ARG A 153 -0.94 11.61 -15.62
CA ARG A 153 -0.93 10.18 -15.95
C ARG A 153 0.20 9.46 -15.22
N ARG A 154 0.12 8.12 -15.16
CA ARG A 154 1.17 7.21 -14.68
C ARG A 154 1.54 6.24 -15.80
N THR A 155 2.23 6.76 -16.80
CA THR A 155 2.66 5.98 -17.96
C THR A 155 4.14 5.61 -17.84
N LYS A 156 4.60 4.73 -18.74
CA LYS A 156 6.04 4.45 -18.92
C LYS A 156 6.87 5.71 -19.12
N THR A 157 6.31 6.68 -19.83
CA THR A 157 6.97 7.99 -20.10
C THR A 157 7.12 8.77 -18.79
N ASP A 158 6.09 8.80 -17.94
CA ASP A 158 6.15 9.48 -16.65
C ASP A 158 7.19 8.83 -15.73
N TRP A 159 7.22 7.50 -15.68
CA TRP A 159 8.24 6.76 -14.95
C TRP A 159 9.65 7.05 -15.46
N ALA A 160 9.87 7.02 -16.78
CA ALA A 160 11.18 7.32 -17.37
C ALA A 160 11.65 8.75 -17.02
N HIS A 161 10.74 9.74 -17.03
CA HIS A 161 11.05 11.09 -16.57
C HIS A 161 11.31 11.14 -15.05
N CYS A 162 10.64 10.32 -14.24
CA CYS A 162 10.94 10.20 -12.82
C CYS A 162 12.36 9.68 -12.59
N MET A 163 12.77 8.65 -13.31
CA MET A 163 14.14 8.10 -13.21
C MET A 163 15.21 9.09 -13.68
N ARG A 164 14.95 9.84 -14.77
CA ARG A 164 15.82 10.94 -15.18
C ARG A 164 15.95 12.00 -14.09
N ASP A 165 14.85 12.46 -13.53
CA ASP A 165 14.84 13.53 -12.51
C ASP A 165 15.56 13.04 -11.24
N LEU A 166 15.41 11.76 -10.89
CA LEU A 166 16.11 11.15 -9.77
C LEU A 166 17.63 11.26 -9.95
N VAL A 167 18.14 10.92 -11.13
CA VAL A 167 19.57 10.92 -11.45
C VAL A 167 20.13 12.32 -11.64
N GLU A 168 19.41 13.21 -12.32
CA GLU A 168 19.96 14.50 -12.78
C GLU A 168 19.64 15.66 -11.86
N ILE A 169 18.51 15.62 -11.16
CA ILE A 169 18.03 16.72 -10.32
C ILE A 169 18.20 16.40 -8.84
N HIS A 170 17.74 15.22 -8.42
CA HIS A 170 17.68 14.91 -7.00
C HIS A 170 19.00 14.38 -6.43
N PHE A 171 19.71 13.57 -7.19
CA PHE A 171 21.01 13.01 -6.78
C PHE A 171 22.07 13.14 -7.89
N PRO A 172 22.39 14.37 -8.35
CA PRO A 172 23.32 14.59 -9.45
C PRO A 172 24.74 14.06 -9.15
N ASP A 173 25.16 14.08 -7.89
CA ASP A 173 26.49 13.69 -7.43
C ASP A 173 26.60 12.23 -7.00
N ALA A 174 25.51 11.45 -7.03
CA ALA A 174 25.55 10.03 -6.71
C ALA A 174 26.26 9.25 -7.81
N GLU A 175 27.02 8.23 -7.43
CA GLU A 175 27.64 7.30 -8.38
C GLU A 175 26.63 6.26 -8.86
N THR A 176 25.87 5.68 -7.93
CA THR A 176 24.78 4.73 -8.20
C THR A 176 23.67 4.93 -7.19
N ILE A 177 22.43 4.87 -7.63
CA ILE A 177 21.23 5.02 -6.79
C ILE A 177 20.52 3.67 -6.73
N ALA A 178 20.41 3.09 -5.54
CA ALA A 178 19.58 1.91 -5.32
C ALA A 178 18.10 2.32 -5.30
N VAL A 179 17.30 1.77 -6.21
CA VAL A 179 15.86 2.10 -6.35
C VAL A 179 15.05 0.88 -5.98
N VAL A 180 14.30 0.98 -4.88
CA VAL A 180 13.29 -0.02 -4.48
C VAL A 180 11.95 0.38 -5.07
N GLN A 181 11.38 -0.46 -5.92
CA GLN A 181 10.09 -0.23 -6.59
C GLN A 181 9.31 -1.53 -6.73
N ASP A 182 8.03 -1.46 -7.13
CA ASP A 182 7.25 -2.63 -7.46
C ASP A 182 7.55 -3.18 -8.87
N GLN A 183 6.98 -4.33 -9.21
CA GLN A 183 7.16 -5.00 -10.50
C GLN A 183 6.08 -4.61 -11.54
N LEU A 184 5.63 -3.36 -11.55
CA LEU A 184 4.69 -2.92 -12.59
C LEU A 184 5.33 -2.95 -13.98
N ASN A 185 4.54 -3.28 -15.00
CA ASN A 185 5.01 -3.28 -16.40
C ASN A 185 5.49 -1.91 -16.88
N THR A 186 5.07 -0.83 -16.21
CA THR A 186 5.53 0.54 -16.46
C THR A 186 6.91 0.82 -15.89
N HIS A 187 7.40 0.01 -14.95
CA HIS A 187 8.66 0.18 -14.22
C HIS A 187 9.81 -0.63 -14.83
N SER A 188 9.89 -0.67 -16.15
CA SER A 188 10.94 -1.41 -16.85
C SER A 188 12.08 -0.49 -17.31
N PRO A 189 13.36 -0.85 -17.08
CA PRO A 189 14.51 -0.12 -17.61
C PRO A 189 14.45 0.10 -19.14
N ALA A 190 13.80 -0.80 -19.88
CA ALA A 190 13.57 -0.66 -21.32
C ALA A 190 12.78 0.61 -21.68
N CYS A 191 11.92 1.10 -20.78
CA CYS A 191 11.15 2.33 -21.02
C CYS A 191 12.03 3.57 -21.20
N LEU A 192 13.23 3.58 -20.63
CA LEU A 192 14.18 4.68 -20.85
C LEU A 192 14.58 4.81 -22.33
N TYR A 193 14.74 3.70 -23.03
CA TYR A 193 15.06 3.68 -24.45
C TYR A 193 13.86 4.01 -25.34
N GLU A 194 12.63 3.88 -24.84
CA GLU A 194 11.43 4.32 -25.56
C GLU A 194 11.25 5.85 -25.49
N VAL A 195 11.81 6.50 -24.44
CA VAL A 195 11.58 7.93 -24.14
C VAL A 195 12.80 8.80 -24.46
N PHE A 196 14.01 8.29 -24.28
CA PHE A 196 15.25 9.04 -24.45
C PHE A 196 16.13 8.47 -25.58
N PRO A 197 17.00 9.29 -26.20
CA PRO A 197 18.02 8.79 -27.09
C PRO A 197 18.90 7.72 -26.42
N PRO A 198 19.38 6.70 -27.14
CA PRO A 198 20.08 5.54 -26.55
C PRO A 198 21.24 5.91 -25.63
N THR A 199 22.05 6.88 -25.99
CA THR A 199 23.16 7.37 -25.15
C THR A 199 22.67 7.94 -23.82
N LYS A 200 21.59 8.73 -23.85
CA LYS A 200 20.99 9.31 -22.67
C LYS A 200 20.33 8.25 -21.77
N ALA A 201 19.56 7.35 -22.39
CA ALA A 201 18.94 6.23 -21.66
C ALA A 201 20.01 5.38 -20.95
N LYS A 202 21.12 5.09 -21.61
CA LYS A 202 22.25 4.33 -21.02
C LYS A 202 22.91 5.08 -19.87
N GLN A 203 23.15 6.40 -20.01
CA GLN A 203 23.72 7.22 -18.94
C GLN A 203 22.86 7.25 -17.69
N ILE A 204 21.52 7.31 -17.83
CA ILE A 204 20.59 7.22 -16.70
C ILE A 204 20.66 5.83 -16.08
N LEU A 205 20.57 4.79 -16.92
CA LEU A 205 20.52 3.42 -16.47
C LEU A 205 21.78 2.98 -15.71
N ASP A 206 22.97 3.44 -16.15
CA ASP A 206 24.26 3.10 -15.52
C ASP A 206 24.38 3.65 -14.09
N ARG A 207 23.50 4.58 -13.72
CA ARG A 207 23.44 5.16 -12.37
C ARG A 207 22.30 4.61 -11.52
N LEU A 208 21.54 3.61 -11.99
CA LEU A 208 20.40 3.03 -11.29
C LEU A 208 20.61 1.54 -11.01
N GLU A 209 20.45 1.13 -9.78
CA GLU A 209 20.40 -0.25 -9.33
C GLU A 209 18.98 -0.56 -8.87
N PHE A 210 18.25 -1.40 -9.63
CA PHE A 210 16.84 -1.68 -9.34
C PHE A 210 16.66 -2.89 -8.44
N HIS A 211 15.87 -2.73 -7.39
CA HIS A 211 15.43 -3.76 -6.46
C HIS A 211 13.90 -3.81 -6.48
N SER A 212 13.35 -4.94 -6.87
CA SER A 212 11.91 -5.07 -7.05
C SER A 212 11.25 -5.74 -5.84
N THR A 213 10.15 -5.16 -5.34
CA THR A 213 9.35 -5.84 -4.32
C THR A 213 8.73 -7.12 -4.89
N PRO A 214 8.62 -8.19 -4.08
CA PRO A 214 7.95 -9.38 -4.54
C PRO A 214 6.46 -9.13 -4.78
N LYS A 215 5.86 -9.90 -5.65
CA LYS A 215 4.40 -9.87 -5.86
C LYS A 215 3.67 -10.13 -4.54
N HIS A 216 2.71 -9.28 -4.17
CA HIS A 216 2.07 -9.26 -2.85
C HIS A 216 3.01 -8.89 -1.68
N GLY A 217 4.12 -8.21 -1.95
CA GLY A 217 5.09 -7.76 -0.96
C GLY A 217 5.26 -6.24 -0.89
N SER A 218 4.24 -5.47 -1.27
CA SER A 218 4.26 -4.00 -1.28
C SER A 218 4.60 -3.40 0.10
N TRP A 219 4.24 -4.09 1.19
CA TRP A 219 4.61 -3.71 2.55
C TRP A 219 6.12 -3.59 2.79
N LEU A 220 6.95 -4.17 1.91
CA LEU A 220 8.41 -4.00 1.92
C LEU A 220 8.84 -2.65 1.33
N ASN A 221 7.99 -1.96 0.55
CA ASN A 221 8.33 -0.67 0.00
C ASN A 221 8.06 0.45 1.03
N MET A 222 9.11 1.09 1.55
CA MET A 222 8.95 2.18 2.50
C MET A 222 8.24 3.42 1.92
N ALA A 223 8.14 3.56 0.59
CA ALA A 223 7.35 4.63 -0.04
C ALA A 223 5.86 4.51 0.30
N GLU A 224 5.30 3.29 0.46
CA GLU A 224 3.91 3.08 0.90
C GLU A 224 3.66 3.61 2.32
N ILE A 225 4.65 3.44 3.22
CA ILE A 225 4.57 4.00 4.57
C ILE A 225 4.49 5.54 4.48
N GLU A 226 5.31 6.14 3.63
CA GLU A 226 5.37 7.59 3.44
C GLU A 226 4.09 8.10 2.76
N PHE A 227 3.50 7.38 1.80
CA PHE A 227 2.16 7.67 1.27
C PHE A 227 1.07 7.63 2.35
N SER A 228 1.11 6.64 3.23
CA SER A 228 0.17 6.57 4.36
C SER A 228 0.28 7.79 5.28
N VAL A 229 1.49 8.32 5.47
CA VAL A 229 1.71 9.55 6.26
C VAL A 229 1.24 10.77 5.49
N LEU A 230 1.53 10.88 4.19
CA LEU A 230 1.05 11.95 3.31
C LEU A 230 -0.47 12.03 3.33
N ASN A 231 -1.16 10.91 3.13
CA ASN A 231 -2.62 10.85 3.15
C ASN A 231 -3.20 11.37 4.46
N ARG A 232 -2.67 10.93 5.60
CA ARG A 232 -3.18 11.35 6.91
C ARG A 232 -2.88 12.80 7.27
N GLN A 233 -1.74 13.32 6.83
CA GLN A 233 -1.28 14.66 7.21
C GLN A 233 -1.67 15.75 6.22
N CYS A 234 -1.84 15.42 4.93
CA CYS A 234 -1.99 16.39 3.86
C CYS A 234 -3.23 16.16 3.00
N LEU A 235 -3.48 14.92 2.54
CA LEU A 235 -4.49 14.64 1.53
C LEU A 235 -5.88 14.29 2.08
N ASN A 236 -6.04 14.08 3.37
CA ASN A 236 -7.34 13.77 3.99
C ASN A 236 -8.26 15.00 4.02
N ARG A 237 -8.48 15.62 2.85
CA ARG A 237 -9.33 16.80 2.62
C ARG A 237 -9.65 16.94 1.13
N CYS A 238 -10.60 17.82 0.77
CA CYS A 238 -10.87 18.16 -0.62
C CYS A 238 -9.70 18.96 -1.21
N ILE A 239 -9.15 18.48 -2.33
CA ILE A 239 -8.12 19.16 -3.13
C ILE A 239 -8.66 19.32 -4.54
N PRO A 240 -9.00 20.54 -4.98
CA PRO A 240 -9.81 20.75 -6.19
C PRO A 240 -9.01 20.76 -7.49
N SER A 241 -7.69 20.92 -7.44
CA SER A 241 -6.89 21.00 -8.65
C SER A 241 -5.52 20.34 -8.51
N GLN A 242 -4.93 19.97 -9.63
CA GLN A 242 -3.57 19.47 -9.68
C GLN A 242 -2.55 20.48 -9.17
N ALA A 243 -2.76 21.77 -9.46
CA ALA A 243 -1.88 22.84 -8.99
C ALA A 243 -1.91 22.97 -7.45
N ASP A 244 -3.10 22.82 -6.85
CA ASP A 244 -3.23 22.79 -5.40
C ASP A 244 -2.55 21.54 -4.83
N LEU A 245 -2.75 20.37 -5.45
CA LEU A 245 -2.13 19.12 -5.03
C LEU A 245 -0.60 19.22 -5.08
N MET A 246 -0.02 19.79 -6.14
CA MET A 246 1.43 20.04 -6.25
C MET A 246 1.94 20.91 -5.11
N ARG A 247 1.30 22.05 -4.88
CA ARG A 247 1.69 23.00 -3.83
C ARG A 247 1.65 22.36 -2.44
N GLU A 248 0.58 21.61 -2.16
CA GLU A 248 0.37 20.98 -0.85
C GLU A 248 1.37 19.85 -0.60
N THR A 249 1.60 18.98 -1.58
CA THR A 249 2.56 17.88 -1.46
C THR A 249 4.00 18.38 -1.39
N GLU A 250 4.35 19.44 -2.13
CA GLU A 250 5.67 20.08 -2.06
C GLU A 250 5.92 20.70 -0.68
N THR A 251 4.92 21.44 -0.15
CA THR A 251 5.00 22.03 1.18
C THR A 251 5.15 20.95 2.25
N TRP A 252 4.35 19.88 2.17
CA TRP A 252 4.44 18.75 3.09
C TRP A 252 5.82 18.07 3.05
N ALA A 253 6.35 17.80 1.85
CA ALA A 253 7.65 17.17 1.67
C ALA A 253 8.77 18.05 2.25
N SER A 254 8.75 19.36 1.96
CA SER A 254 9.70 20.34 2.48
C SER A 254 9.72 20.38 4.01
N LEU A 255 8.55 20.45 4.64
CA LEU A 255 8.42 20.46 6.10
C LEU A 255 8.97 19.19 6.74
N ARG A 256 8.72 18.01 6.14
CA ARG A 256 9.22 16.74 6.65
C ARG A 256 10.73 16.58 6.45
N ASN A 257 11.26 17.06 5.33
CA ASN A 257 12.70 17.09 5.06
C ASN A 257 13.42 17.99 6.07
N HIS A 258 12.86 19.17 6.35
CA HIS A 258 13.41 20.08 7.36
C HIS A 258 13.43 19.44 8.77
N LYS A 259 12.39 18.66 9.12
CA LYS A 259 12.29 17.92 10.38
C LYS A 259 13.14 16.65 10.40
N GLN A 260 13.82 16.31 9.31
CA GLN A 260 14.58 15.07 9.16
C GLN A 260 13.75 13.82 9.52
N ALA A 261 12.45 13.85 9.22
CA ALA A 261 11.56 12.75 9.54
C ALA A 261 11.88 11.55 8.64
N THR A 262 12.02 10.36 9.24
CA THR A 262 12.38 9.15 8.51
C THR A 262 11.71 7.91 9.09
N VAL A 263 11.92 6.78 8.43
CA VAL A 263 11.53 5.45 8.88
C VAL A 263 12.79 4.69 9.27
N ASN A 264 12.80 4.12 10.46
CA ASN A 264 13.85 3.22 10.90
C ASN A 264 13.39 1.77 10.71
N TRP A 265 13.86 1.14 9.65
CA TRP A 265 13.47 -0.22 9.30
C TRP A 265 14.15 -1.23 10.22
N GLN A 266 13.36 -2.05 10.92
CA GLN A 266 13.85 -2.99 11.94
C GLN A 266 13.83 -4.46 11.49
N PHE A 267 12.98 -4.81 10.52
CA PHE A 267 12.79 -6.19 10.08
C PHE A 267 13.96 -6.64 9.20
N THR A 268 14.58 -7.75 9.57
CA THR A 268 15.83 -8.24 8.92
C THR A 268 15.60 -9.61 8.26
N ASN A 269 16.55 -10.05 7.41
CA ASN A 269 16.56 -11.41 6.84
C ASN A 269 16.52 -12.49 7.93
N LYS A 270 17.19 -12.26 9.08
CA LYS A 270 17.13 -13.18 10.22
C LYS A 270 15.71 -13.28 10.76
N ASP A 271 15.04 -12.15 10.90
CA ASP A 271 13.61 -12.13 11.34
C ASP A 271 12.71 -12.81 10.33
N ALA A 272 12.93 -12.57 9.02
CA ALA A 272 12.18 -13.17 7.95
C ALA A 272 12.30 -14.70 7.95
N ARG A 273 13.51 -15.22 8.07
CA ARG A 273 13.77 -16.68 8.15
C ARG A 273 13.11 -17.35 9.35
N ILE A 274 12.87 -16.61 10.43
CA ILE A 274 12.17 -17.13 11.62
C ILE A 274 10.65 -16.94 11.48
N LYS A 275 10.21 -15.70 11.25
CA LYS A 275 8.79 -15.34 11.29
C LYS A 275 8.01 -15.77 10.05
N LEU A 276 8.70 -15.89 8.91
CA LEU A 276 8.14 -16.22 7.60
C LEU A 276 8.66 -17.55 7.05
N ILE A 277 9.13 -18.46 7.92
CA ILE A 277 9.74 -19.74 7.57
C ILE A 277 8.90 -20.55 6.57
N ARG A 278 7.57 -20.45 6.63
CA ARG A 278 6.64 -21.12 5.71
C ARG A 278 6.76 -20.69 4.24
N LEU A 279 7.37 -19.54 3.97
CA LEU A 279 7.58 -19.03 2.62
C LEU A 279 8.83 -19.59 1.97
N TYR A 280 9.75 -20.10 2.77
CA TYR A 280 10.98 -20.69 2.29
C TYR A 280 10.70 -22.12 1.77
N PRO A 281 11.09 -22.44 0.53
CA PRO A 281 10.96 -23.81 0.03
C PRO A 281 11.72 -24.79 0.93
N SER A 282 11.08 -25.91 1.29
CA SER A 282 11.76 -27.03 1.92
C SER A 282 12.65 -27.70 0.87
N ILE A 283 13.92 -27.85 1.19
CA ILE A 283 14.84 -28.69 0.41
C ILE A 283 14.74 -30.06 1.07
N ASP A 284 14.05 -31.00 0.39
CA ASP A 284 14.09 -32.40 0.81
C ASP A 284 15.55 -32.87 0.59
N ALA A 285 16.21 -33.18 1.72
CA ALA A 285 17.59 -33.67 1.76
C ALA A 285 17.63 -35.18 1.48
#